data_9f06005974de501035d094f253b83851
#
_entry.id   9f06005974de501035d094f253b83851
#
_cell.length_a   1.000
_cell.length_b   1.000
_cell.length_c   1.000
_cell.angle_alpha   90.00
_cell.angle_beta   90.00
_cell.angle_gamma   90.00
#
_symmetry.space_group_name_H-M   'P 1'
#
loop_
_entity.id
_entity.type
_entity.pdbx_description
1 polymer ?
#
loop_
_entity_poly.entity_id
_entity_poly.type
_entity_poly.pdbx_seq_one_letter_code
_entity_poly.pdbx_strand_id
1 'polypeptide(L)'
;MLDLLITHATLPDGRQNMSIAVQDGRIAEVTEGLQAPAHETVDAGGLLVSPPFVDAHFHMDSTLSYGQPRVNESGTLLEGIALWGELKPTLTHEAIVQRALQYCDMAVARGLLAIRSHVDTSHASLLPVQALRDVKQRVA
;
A
#
# COMPACT_ATOMS: atom_id res chain seq x y z
N MET A 1 25.00 -15.40 7.89
CA MET A 1 25.13 -14.48 6.74
C MET A 1 23.85 -13.72 6.67
N LEU A 2 23.91 -12.39 6.55
CA LEU A 2 22.72 -11.55 6.49
C LEU A 2 21.91 -11.81 5.20
N ASP A 3 20.61 -11.59 5.24
CA ASP A 3 19.75 -11.63 4.05
C ASP A 3 19.98 -10.37 3.21
N LEU A 4 20.01 -9.20 3.90
CA LEU A 4 20.20 -7.89 3.29
C LEU A 4 21.06 -7.01 4.20
N LEU A 5 21.96 -6.26 3.60
CA LEU A 5 22.67 -5.15 4.25
C LEU A 5 22.41 -3.86 3.47
N ILE A 6 21.81 -2.88 4.12
CA ILE A 6 21.69 -1.52 3.57
C ILE A 6 22.79 -0.69 4.19
N THR A 7 23.56 0.03 3.37
CA THR A 7 24.67 0.89 3.83
C THR A 7 24.42 2.35 3.50
N HIS A 8 25.14 3.26 4.16
CA HIS A 8 25.09 4.72 3.94
C HIS A 8 23.68 5.30 3.99
N ALA A 9 22.81 4.77 4.85
CA ALA A 9 21.44 5.25 5.02
C ALA A 9 21.39 6.51 5.91
N THR A 10 20.48 7.42 5.59
CA THR A 10 19.99 8.44 6.54
C THR A 10 18.69 7.94 7.15
N LEU A 11 18.57 7.99 8.48
CA LEU A 11 17.36 7.57 9.19
C LEU A 11 16.42 8.74 9.48
N PRO A 12 15.12 8.49 9.75
CA PRO A 12 14.14 9.54 10.04
C PRO A 12 14.47 10.41 11.27
N ASP A 13 15.28 9.90 12.20
CA ASP A 13 15.74 10.61 13.39
C ASP A 13 16.97 11.50 13.13
N GLY A 14 17.44 11.57 11.89
CA GLY A 14 18.56 12.40 11.45
C GLY A 14 19.93 11.73 11.51
N ARG A 15 20.06 10.51 12.02
CA ARG A 15 21.32 9.77 11.97
C ARG A 15 21.71 9.47 10.53
N GLN A 16 22.96 9.74 10.18
CA GLN A 16 23.51 9.55 8.85
C GLN A 16 24.52 8.42 8.83
N ASN A 17 24.90 7.96 7.63
CA ASN A 17 25.89 6.91 7.42
C ASN A 17 25.57 5.60 8.15
N MET A 18 24.30 5.32 8.34
CA MET A 18 23.83 4.14 9.06
C MET A 18 23.80 2.91 8.15
N SER A 19 24.09 1.77 8.77
CA SER A 19 23.89 0.45 8.16
C SER A 19 22.71 -0.24 8.83
N ILE A 20 21.89 -0.92 8.02
CA ILE A 20 20.73 -1.70 8.48
C ILE A 20 20.97 -3.15 8.04
N ALA A 21 21.15 -4.04 9.01
CA ALA A 21 21.31 -5.47 8.77
C ALA A 21 19.98 -6.19 8.94
N VAL A 22 19.64 -7.03 7.96
CA VAL A 22 18.44 -7.88 8.00
C VAL A 22 18.86 -9.34 8.01
N GLN A 23 18.28 -10.11 8.92
CA GLN A 23 18.48 -11.56 9.02
C GLN A 23 17.16 -12.23 9.37
N ASP A 24 16.85 -13.33 8.70
CA ASP A 24 15.60 -14.11 8.87
C ASP A 24 14.34 -13.21 8.74
N GLY A 25 14.38 -12.27 7.77
CA GLY A 25 13.30 -11.33 7.49
C GLY A 25 13.07 -10.26 8.57
N ARG A 26 14.03 -10.06 9.47
CA ARG A 26 13.96 -9.09 10.57
C ARG A 26 15.17 -8.16 10.59
N ILE A 27 14.97 -6.92 11.02
CA ILE A 27 16.09 -6.02 11.31
C ILE A 27 16.85 -6.60 12.52
N ALA A 28 18.08 -7.03 12.27
CA ALA A 28 18.96 -7.60 13.28
C ALA A 28 19.80 -6.52 13.98
N GLU A 29 20.25 -5.50 13.22
CA GLU A 29 21.09 -4.44 13.73
C GLU A 29 20.92 -3.15 12.92
N VAL A 30 21.03 -2.01 13.60
CA VAL A 30 21.10 -0.68 13.00
C VAL A 30 22.28 0.06 13.66
N THR A 31 23.38 0.19 12.94
CA THR A 31 24.61 0.78 13.45
C THR A 31 25.37 1.54 12.38
N GLU A 32 26.35 2.34 12.75
CA GLU A 32 27.18 3.06 11.78
C GLU A 32 28.28 2.14 11.22
N GLY A 33 28.49 2.17 9.89
CA GLY A 33 29.65 1.60 9.23
C GLY A 33 29.79 0.08 9.31
N LEU A 34 28.70 -0.66 9.55
CA LEU A 34 28.73 -2.13 9.58
C LEU A 34 29.20 -2.68 8.23
N GLN A 35 30.18 -3.58 8.29
CA GLN A 35 30.63 -4.39 7.17
C GLN A 35 30.47 -5.86 7.51
N ALA A 36 29.54 -6.53 6.84
CA ALA A 36 29.27 -7.94 7.06
C ALA A 36 28.85 -8.63 5.76
N PRO A 37 29.14 -9.92 5.58
CA PRO A 37 28.66 -10.67 4.43
C PRO A 37 27.13 -10.74 4.41
N ALA A 38 26.53 -10.39 3.27
CA ALA A 38 25.08 -10.46 3.03
C ALA A 38 24.81 -11.11 1.68
N HIS A 39 23.59 -11.70 1.52
CA HIS A 39 23.15 -12.19 0.22
C HIS A 39 22.92 -11.04 -0.75
N GLU A 40 22.41 -9.91 -0.24
CA GLU A 40 22.19 -8.70 -0.99
C GLU A 40 22.74 -7.50 -0.22
N THR A 41 23.37 -6.56 -0.92
CA THR A 41 23.82 -5.28 -0.33
C THR A 41 23.30 -4.14 -1.17
N VAL A 42 22.66 -3.18 -0.50
CA VAL A 42 22.11 -1.96 -1.10
C VAL A 42 22.84 -0.76 -0.51
N ASP A 43 23.53 0.01 -1.35
CA ASP A 43 24.07 1.31 -0.95
C ASP A 43 22.98 2.38 -1.10
N ALA A 44 22.52 2.92 0.03
CA ALA A 44 21.52 3.97 0.05
C ALA A 44 22.09 5.33 -0.40
N GLY A 45 23.41 5.49 -0.50
CA GLY A 45 24.04 6.72 -1.02
C GLY A 45 23.66 7.98 -0.24
N GLY A 46 23.36 7.88 1.04
CA GLY A 46 22.90 8.98 1.88
C GLY A 46 21.38 9.26 1.81
N LEU A 47 20.63 8.50 1.02
CA LEU A 47 19.17 8.63 0.95
C LEU A 47 18.47 8.24 2.25
N LEU A 48 17.30 8.80 2.46
CA LEU A 48 16.44 8.47 3.59
C LEU A 48 15.92 7.03 3.48
N VAL A 49 16.16 6.23 4.49
CA VAL A 49 15.56 4.90 4.67
C VAL A 49 14.60 4.97 5.84
N SER A 50 13.33 4.73 5.59
CA SER A 50 12.25 4.80 6.57
C SER A 50 11.48 3.49 6.64
N PRO A 51 10.71 3.24 7.71
CA PRO A 51 9.66 2.24 7.68
C PRO A 51 8.69 2.46 6.49
N PRO A 52 7.99 1.41 6.04
CA PRO A 52 7.02 1.55 4.95
C PRO A 52 5.90 2.51 5.33
N PHE A 53 5.27 3.09 4.32
CA PHE A 53 4.09 3.92 4.51
C PHE A 53 2.88 3.09 4.94
N VAL A 54 2.02 3.72 5.72
CA VAL A 54 0.73 3.18 6.16
C VAL A 54 -0.37 4.14 5.73
N ASP A 55 -1.33 3.66 4.95
CA ASP A 55 -2.55 4.41 4.66
C ASP A 55 -3.61 4.06 5.72
N ALA A 56 -3.87 5.01 6.59
CA ALA A 56 -4.80 4.82 7.71
C ALA A 56 -6.28 4.99 7.31
N HIS A 57 -6.57 5.53 6.12
CA HIS A 57 -7.94 5.78 5.66
C HIS A 57 -8.03 5.76 4.13
N PHE A 58 -8.46 4.66 3.57
CA PHE A 58 -8.63 4.48 2.13
C PHE A 58 -9.93 3.71 1.82
N HIS A 59 -10.46 3.86 0.61
CA HIS A 59 -11.64 3.15 0.13
C HIS A 59 -11.26 2.25 -1.05
N MET A 60 -10.86 1.01 -0.74
CA MET A 60 -10.43 0.07 -1.77
C MET A 60 -11.58 -0.44 -2.64
N ASP A 61 -12.80 -0.41 -2.15
CA ASP A 61 -14.00 -0.80 -2.90
C ASP A 61 -14.27 0.10 -4.10
N SER A 62 -13.92 1.40 -3.99
CA SER A 62 -14.09 2.38 -5.05
C SER A 62 -12.80 2.76 -5.79
N THR A 63 -11.66 2.16 -5.42
CA THR A 63 -10.38 2.50 -6.05
C THR A 63 -10.38 2.22 -7.54
N LEU A 64 -9.62 3.01 -8.30
CA LEU A 64 -9.44 2.89 -9.77
C LEU A 64 -10.76 2.87 -10.55
N SER A 65 -11.81 3.53 -10.05
CA SER A 65 -13.10 3.67 -10.72
C SER A 65 -13.29 5.02 -11.41
N TYR A 66 -12.25 5.84 -11.51
CA TYR A 66 -12.32 7.14 -12.17
C TYR A 66 -12.87 7.01 -13.61
N GLY A 67 -13.82 7.90 -13.94
CA GLY A 67 -14.50 7.87 -15.25
C GLY A 67 -15.67 6.88 -15.34
N GLN A 68 -15.99 6.16 -14.26
CA GLN A 68 -17.10 5.19 -14.23
C GLN A 68 -18.17 5.63 -13.21
N PRO A 69 -19.45 5.62 -13.61
CA PRO A 69 -20.00 5.46 -14.97
C PRO A 69 -19.73 6.69 -15.85
N ARG A 70 -19.34 7.80 -15.26
CA ARG A 70 -18.95 9.07 -15.90
C ARG A 70 -17.96 9.84 -15.03
N VAL A 71 -17.45 10.93 -15.54
CA VAL A 71 -16.51 11.80 -14.79
C VAL A 71 -17.30 12.69 -13.81
N ASN A 72 -16.69 12.97 -12.64
CA ASN A 72 -17.15 14.02 -11.72
C ASN A 72 -16.79 15.39 -12.32
N GLU A 73 -17.76 16.10 -12.86
CA GLU A 73 -17.55 17.38 -13.56
C GLU A 73 -17.42 18.56 -12.58
N SER A 74 -18.19 18.53 -11.49
CA SER A 74 -18.18 19.61 -10.50
C SER A 74 -16.98 19.56 -9.54
N GLY A 75 -16.31 18.40 -9.47
CA GLY A 75 -15.24 18.14 -8.48
C GLY A 75 -15.73 18.10 -7.03
N THR A 76 -17.05 18.09 -6.81
CA THR A 76 -17.61 18.08 -5.44
C THR A 76 -17.77 16.68 -4.88
N LEU A 77 -17.72 16.59 -3.55
CA LEU A 77 -18.00 15.33 -2.84
C LEU A 77 -19.43 14.83 -3.10
N LEU A 78 -20.41 15.72 -3.19
CA LEU A 78 -21.81 15.33 -3.41
C LEU A 78 -22.01 14.68 -4.78
N GLU A 79 -21.37 15.19 -5.81
CA GLU A 79 -21.38 14.52 -7.12
C GLU A 79 -20.64 13.17 -7.07
N GLY A 80 -19.51 13.09 -6.35
CA GLY A 80 -18.81 11.82 -6.13
C GLY A 80 -19.68 10.76 -5.46
N ILE A 81 -20.49 11.15 -4.47
CA ILE A 81 -21.46 10.26 -3.81
C ILE A 81 -22.55 9.82 -4.78
N ALA A 82 -23.06 10.74 -5.62
CA ALA A 82 -24.07 10.41 -6.64
C ALA A 82 -23.51 9.42 -7.67
N LEU A 83 -22.29 9.66 -8.18
CA LEU A 83 -21.58 8.77 -9.10
C LEU A 83 -21.38 7.37 -8.50
N TRP A 84 -20.99 7.29 -7.25
CA TRP A 84 -20.89 6.00 -6.56
C TRP A 84 -22.23 5.28 -6.51
N GLY A 85 -23.32 6.01 -6.24
CA GLY A 85 -24.69 5.48 -6.30
C GLY A 85 -25.09 4.97 -7.70
N GLU A 86 -24.69 5.67 -8.75
CA GLU A 86 -24.92 5.28 -10.15
C GLU A 86 -24.09 4.04 -10.54
N LEU A 87 -22.85 3.93 -10.06
CA LEU A 87 -21.96 2.81 -10.34
C LEU A 87 -22.38 1.52 -9.59
N LYS A 88 -22.90 1.66 -8.40
CA LYS A 88 -23.18 0.55 -7.47
C LYS A 88 -23.98 -0.61 -8.07
N PRO A 89 -25.07 -0.38 -8.88
CA PRO A 89 -25.83 -1.46 -9.49
C PRO A 89 -25.06 -2.31 -10.52
N THR A 90 -23.93 -1.79 -11.03
CA THR A 90 -23.12 -2.45 -12.06
C THR A 90 -21.89 -3.15 -11.47
N LEU A 91 -21.65 -3.01 -10.16
CA LEU A 91 -20.51 -3.61 -9.50
C LEU A 91 -20.61 -5.13 -9.49
N THR A 92 -19.48 -5.77 -9.79
CA THR A 92 -19.30 -7.21 -9.62
C THR A 92 -18.19 -7.47 -8.60
N HIS A 93 -18.26 -8.62 -7.95
CA HIS A 93 -17.22 -9.07 -7.01
C HIS A 93 -15.83 -9.06 -7.67
N GLU A 94 -15.75 -9.62 -8.89
CA GLU A 94 -14.51 -9.74 -9.65
C GLU A 94 -13.92 -8.36 -10.00
N ALA A 95 -14.76 -7.42 -10.43
CA ALA A 95 -14.32 -6.07 -10.79
C ALA A 95 -13.73 -5.32 -9.58
N ILE A 96 -14.35 -5.45 -8.40
CA ILE A 96 -13.84 -4.86 -7.17
C ILE A 96 -12.49 -5.51 -6.79
N VAL A 97 -12.42 -6.85 -6.79
CA VAL A 97 -11.20 -7.58 -6.46
C VAL A 97 -10.05 -7.22 -7.40
N GLN A 98 -10.30 -7.19 -8.71
CA GLN A 98 -9.26 -6.83 -9.69
C GLN A 98 -8.70 -5.42 -9.46
N ARG A 99 -9.56 -4.41 -9.30
CA ARG A 99 -9.12 -3.04 -9.05
C ARG A 99 -8.35 -2.90 -7.74
N ALA A 100 -8.83 -3.57 -6.68
CA ALA A 100 -8.19 -3.53 -5.39
C ALA A 100 -6.81 -4.20 -5.40
N LEU A 101 -6.64 -5.35 -6.06
CA LEU A 101 -5.34 -6.01 -6.23
C LEU A 101 -4.38 -5.16 -7.07
N GLN A 102 -4.86 -4.59 -8.18
CA GLN A 102 -4.06 -3.66 -8.97
C GLN A 102 -3.58 -2.46 -8.15
N TYR A 103 -4.43 -1.93 -7.27
CA TYR A 103 -4.02 -0.87 -6.35
C TYR A 103 -2.98 -1.35 -5.34
N CYS A 104 -3.10 -2.57 -4.81
CA CYS A 104 -2.09 -3.14 -3.92
C CYS A 104 -0.71 -3.20 -4.60
N ASP A 105 -0.64 -3.65 -5.86
CA ASP A 105 0.61 -3.68 -6.62
C ASP A 105 1.21 -2.27 -6.79
N MET A 106 0.37 -1.29 -7.10
CA MET A 106 0.79 0.12 -7.23
C MET A 106 1.26 0.70 -5.88
N ALA A 107 0.61 0.32 -4.79
CA ALA A 107 0.94 0.75 -3.43
C ALA A 107 2.30 0.20 -2.99
N VAL A 108 2.50 -1.10 -3.15
CA VAL A 108 3.78 -1.77 -2.83
C VAL A 108 4.93 -1.17 -3.63
N ALA A 109 4.74 -0.93 -4.93
CA ALA A 109 5.76 -0.29 -5.78
C ALA A 109 6.16 1.13 -5.32
N ARG A 110 5.41 1.72 -4.39
CA ARG A 110 5.66 3.04 -3.79
C ARG A 110 5.97 3.00 -2.29
N GLY A 111 6.24 1.82 -1.75
CA GLY A 111 6.59 1.64 -0.34
C GLY A 111 5.40 1.73 0.63
N LEU A 112 4.16 1.66 0.15
CA LEU A 112 2.97 1.58 0.99
C LEU A 112 2.63 0.12 1.23
N LEU A 113 2.86 -0.39 2.45
CA LEU A 113 2.72 -1.81 2.77
C LEU A 113 1.58 -2.15 3.73
N ALA A 114 0.85 -1.15 4.22
CA ALA A 114 -0.31 -1.37 5.06
C ALA A 114 -1.42 -0.39 4.72
N ILE A 115 -2.63 -0.91 4.55
CA ILE A 115 -3.81 -0.12 4.19
C ILE A 115 -4.95 -0.47 5.13
N ARG A 116 -5.51 0.55 5.79
CA ARG A 116 -6.78 0.45 6.49
C ARG A 116 -7.90 0.87 5.55
N SER A 117 -8.50 -0.10 4.87
CA SER A 117 -9.63 0.17 4.00
C SER A 117 -10.92 0.40 4.78
N HIS A 118 -11.63 1.45 4.42
CA HIS A 118 -13.06 1.61 4.67
C HIS A 118 -13.83 0.98 3.51
N VAL A 119 -15.09 0.68 3.72
CA VAL A 119 -15.93 0.02 2.71
C VAL A 119 -17.37 0.49 2.83
N ASP A 120 -18.03 0.71 1.68
CA ASP A 120 -19.46 1.02 1.64
C ASP A 120 -20.27 -0.22 2.03
N THR A 121 -21.06 -0.09 3.09
CA THR A 121 -21.95 -1.14 3.59
C THR A 121 -23.42 -0.94 3.17
N SER A 122 -23.70 0.09 2.36
CA SER A 122 -25.07 0.39 1.91
C SER A 122 -25.56 -0.51 0.77
N HIS A 123 -24.70 -1.40 0.23
CA HIS A 123 -25.11 -2.42 -0.72
C HIS A 123 -25.82 -3.57 0.00
N ALA A 124 -27.05 -3.91 -0.40
CA ALA A 124 -27.89 -4.89 0.32
C ALA A 124 -27.25 -6.27 0.50
N SER A 125 -26.44 -6.72 -0.47
CA SER A 125 -25.72 -8.00 -0.39
C SER A 125 -24.36 -7.90 0.30
N LEU A 126 -23.94 -6.72 0.76
CA LEU A 126 -22.58 -6.48 1.27
C LEU A 126 -21.47 -6.90 0.29
N LEU A 127 -21.74 -6.82 -1.01
CA LEU A 127 -20.82 -7.23 -2.07
C LEU A 127 -19.41 -6.62 -1.93
N PRO A 128 -19.24 -5.30 -1.65
CA PRO A 128 -17.90 -4.74 -1.48
C PRO A 128 -17.15 -5.34 -0.27
N VAL A 129 -17.85 -5.64 0.82
CA VAL A 129 -17.26 -6.26 2.01
C VAL A 129 -16.72 -7.66 1.68
N GLN A 130 -17.50 -8.44 0.93
CA GLN A 130 -17.10 -9.80 0.51
C GLN A 130 -15.89 -9.76 -0.40
N ALA A 131 -15.87 -8.85 -1.38
CA ALA A 131 -14.75 -8.66 -2.29
C ALA A 131 -13.46 -8.25 -1.56
N LEU A 132 -13.54 -7.30 -0.63
CA LEU A 132 -12.35 -6.87 0.11
C LEU A 132 -11.84 -7.90 1.12
N ARG A 133 -12.71 -8.78 1.63
CA ARG A 133 -12.26 -9.95 2.40
C ARG A 133 -11.44 -10.92 1.56
N ASP A 134 -11.85 -11.15 0.32
CA ASP A 134 -11.11 -11.97 -0.63
C ASP A 134 -9.75 -11.34 -0.96
N VAL A 135 -9.72 -10.04 -1.26
CA VAL A 135 -8.46 -9.29 -1.45
C VAL A 135 -7.52 -9.47 -0.26
N LYS A 136 -8.03 -9.27 0.98
CA LYS A 136 -7.23 -9.44 2.19
C LYS A 136 -6.60 -10.83 2.29
N GLN A 137 -7.30 -11.90 1.88
CA GLN A 137 -6.76 -13.26 1.91
C GLN A 137 -5.67 -13.50 0.87
N ARG A 138 -5.69 -12.74 -0.24
CA ARG A 138 -4.73 -12.89 -1.34
C ARG A 138 -3.44 -12.09 -1.13
N VAL A 139 -3.48 -11.04 -0.30
CA VAL A 139 -2.33 -10.14 -0.04
C VAL A 139 -1.73 -10.30 1.35
N ALA A 140 -2.26 -11.18 2.20
CA ALA A 140 -1.82 -11.41 3.59
C ALA A 140 -0.61 -12.33 3.66
#